data_15bcfb864b1ba21216b259353d61acb3
#
_entry.id   15bcfb864b1ba21216b259353d61acb3
#
_cell.length_a   1.000
_cell.length_b   1.000
_cell.length_c   1.000
_cell.angle_alpha   90.00
_cell.angle_beta   90.00
_cell.angle_gamma   90.00
#
_symmetry.space_group_name_H-M   'P 1'
#
loop_
_entity.id
_entity.type
_entity.pdbx_description
1 polymer ?
#
loop_
_entity_poly.entity_id
_entity_poly.type
_entity_poly.pdbx_seq_one_letter_code
_entity_poly.pdbx_strand_id
1 'polypeptide(L)'
;MFLDCVDEGLSVLGNEPRQAIYQYLSTIHSLDREQIPDKVDEFASGMRKALGSASRVIERLILKKLFQRIGSTFREIPDSEFTDYVIDAKRRFEIGSTKHSDPLEGIRSKKGQVPS
;
A
#
# COMPACT_ATOMS: atom_id res chain seq x y z
N MET A 1 -9.36 -3.15 1.26
CA MET A 1 -8.20 -3.85 1.84
C MET A 1 -7.06 -2.92 2.22
N PHE A 2 -6.61 -2.07 1.31
CA PHE A 2 -5.50 -1.18 1.63
C PHE A 2 -5.82 -0.22 2.77
N LEU A 3 -7.02 0.36 2.76
CA LEU A 3 -7.43 1.28 3.81
C LEU A 3 -7.43 0.62 5.18
N ASP A 4 -7.83 -0.65 5.25
CA ASP A 4 -7.79 -1.37 6.52
C ASP A 4 -6.36 -1.49 7.02
N CYS A 5 -5.42 -1.73 6.13
CA CYS A 5 -4.01 -1.82 6.50
C CYS A 5 -3.49 -0.47 6.98
N VAL A 6 -3.93 0.62 6.35
CA VAL A 6 -3.57 1.97 6.77
C VAL A 6 -4.12 2.25 8.17
N ASP A 7 -5.40 1.92 8.39
CA ASP A 7 -6.01 2.11 9.70
C ASP A 7 -5.26 1.34 10.79
N GLU A 8 -4.92 0.08 10.50
CA GLU A 8 -4.22 -0.75 11.47
C GLU A 8 -2.82 -0.22 11.75
N GLY A 9 -2.12 0.21 10.70
CA GLY A 9 -0.79 0.76 10.87
C GLY A 9 -0.79 2.04 11.69
N LEU A 10 -1.74 2.93 11.42
CA LEU A 10 -1.84 4.17 12.16
C LEU A 10 -2.35 3.96 13.59
N SER A 11 -3.04 2.87 13.83
CA SER A 11 -3.60 2.59 15.16
C SER A 11 -2.52 2.40 16.23
N VAL A 12 -1.29 2.08 15.84
CA VAL A 12 -0.20 1.96 16.81
C VAL A 12 0.09 3.30 17.48
N LEU A 13 -0.28 4.40 16.84
CA LEU A 13 -0.09 5.73 17.41
C LEU A 13 -1.21 6.11 18.39
N GLY A 14 -2.31 5.37 18.37
CA GLY A 14 -3.48 5.67 19.15
C GLY A 14 -4.59 6.25 18.29
N ASN A 15 -5.80 6.27 18.83
CA ASN A 15 -6.97 6.69 18.07
C ASN A 15 -6.94 8.18 17.72
N GLU A 16 -6.57 9.04 18.68
CA GLU A 16 -6.54 10.47 18.44
C GLU A 16 -5.49 10.86 17.40
N PRO A 17 -4.23 10.40 17.52
CA PRO A 17 -3.24 10.72 16.49
C PRO A 17 -3.64 10.19 15.11
N ARG A 18 -4.27 9.03 15.05
CA ARG A 18 -4.73 8.49 13.78
C ARG A 18 -5.73 9.42 13.11
N GLN A 19 -6.72 9.87 13.89
CA GLN A 19 -7.73 10.80 13.35
C GLN A 19 -7.11 12.13 12.96
N ALA A 20 -6.15 12.60 13.76
CA ALA A 20 -5.47 13.85 13.46
C ALA A 20 -4.72 13.77 12.13
N ILE A 21 -4.11 12.63 11.84
CA ILE A 21 -3.41 12.43 10.57
C ILE A 21 -4.39 12.47 9.40
N TYR A 22 -5.52 11.78 9.51
CA TYR A 22 -6.53 11.82 8.46
C TYR A 22 -7.05 13.24 8.25
N GLN A 23 -7.29 13.97 9.33
CA GLN A 23 -7.74 15.35 9.23
C GLN A 23 -6.69 16.25 8.58
N TYR A 24 -5.43 16.04 8.94
CA TYR A 24 -4.32 16.79 8.34
C TYR A 24 -4.27 16.55 6.83
N LEU A 25 -4.38 15.31 6.41
CA LEU A 25 -4.35 14.98 4.98
C LEU A 25 -5.52 15.61 4.25
N SER A 26 -6.70 15.57 4.84
CA SER A 26 -7.88 16.16 4.22
C SER A 26 -7.78 17.66 4.12
N THR A 27 -7.32 18.32 5.18
CA THR A 27 -7.29 19.76 5.26
C THR A 27 -6.14 20.37 4.48
N ILE A 28 -4.93 19.80 4.62
CA ILE A 28 -3.72 20.39 4.05
C ILE A 28 -3.44 19.88 2.64
N HIS A 29 -3.76 18.62 2.39
CA HIS A 29 -3.45 17.99 1.11
C HIS A 29 -4.67 17.67 0.27
N SER A 30 -5.84 18.05 0.73
CA SER A 30 -7.12 17.77 0.05
C SER A 30 -7.26 16.28 -0.28
N LEU A 31 -6.77 15.44 0.63
CA LEU A 31 -6.76 13.99 0.45
C LEU A 31 -7.63 13.36 1.52
N ASP A 32 -8.84 12.95 1.14
CA ASP A 32 -9.74 12.27 2.04
C ASP A 32 -9.35 10.80 2.17
N ARG A 33 -9.74 10.19 3.29
CA ARG A 33 -9.38 8.82 3.57
C ARG A 33 -9.72 7.89 2.42
N GLU A 34 -10.90 8.06 1.83
CA GLU A 34 -11.38 7.18 0.74
C GLU A 34 -10.54 7.31 -0.52
N GLN A 35 -9.79 8.40 -0.66
CA GLN A 35 -8.97 8.63 -1.85
C GLN A 35 -7.57 8.03 -1.72
N ILE A 36 -7.17 7.63 -0.51
CA ILE A 36 -5.81 7.15 -0.27
C ILE A 36 -5.40 6.00 -1.20
N PRO A 37 -6.26 5.00 -1.45
CA PRO A 37 -5.83 3.91 -2.34
C PRO A 37 -5.52 4.35 -3.76
N ASP A 38 -6.13 5.45 -4.20
CA ASP A 38 -5.92 5.96 -5.56
C ASP A 38 -4.81 7.00 -5.62
N LYS A 39 -4.37 7.52 -4.48
CA LYS A 39 -3.39 8.59 -4.41
C LYS A 39 -2.30 8.27 -3.38
N VAL A 40 -1.69 7.12 -3.55
CA VAL A 40 -0.70 6.60 -2.60
C VAL A 40 0.50 7.53 -2.49
N ASP A 41 0.93 8.14 -3.61
CA ASP A 41 2.04 9.10 -3.58
C ASP A 41 1.75 10.28 -2.66
N GLU A 42 0.56 10.83 -2.80
CA GLU A 42 0.15 11.98 -1.98
C GLU A 42 0.03 11.58 -0.53
N PHE A 43 -0.48 10.39 -0.28
CA PHE A 43 -0.57 9.86 1.07
C PHE A 43 0.81 9.74 1.71
N ALA A 44 1.76 9.12 1.00
CA ALA A 44 3.11 8.94 1.51
C ALA A 44 3.78 10.29 1.79
N SER A 45 3.63 11.24 0.87
CA SER A 45 4.20 12.56 1.03
C SER A 45 3.62 13.28 2.25
N GLY A 46 2.30 13.22 2.40
CA GLY A 46 1.63 13.83 3.53
C GLY A 46 2.04 13.22 4.86
N MET A 47 2.19 11.89 4.88
CA MET A 47 2.65 11.21 6.08
C MET A 47 4.05 11.66 6.50
N ARG A 48 4.93 11.82 5.53
CA ARG A 48 6.30 12.27 5.82
C ARG A 48 6.30 13.67 6.40
N LYS A 49 5.44 14.53 5.87
CA LYS A 49 5.34 15.90 6.39
C LYS A 49 4.73 15.93 7.79
N ALA A 50 3.77 15.05 8.04
CA ALA A 50 3.12 15.00 9.34
C ALA A 50 3.98 14.36 10.42
N LEU A 51 4.68 13.28 10.08
CA LEU A 51 5.36 12.45 11.05
C LEU A 51 6.88 12.48 10.96
N GLY A 52 7.43 13.07 9.89
CA GLY A 52 8.87 13.08 9.70
C GLY A 52 9.42 11.66 9.55
N SER A 53 10.52 11.37 10.22
CA SER A 53 11.15 10.06 10.10
C SER A 53 10.29 8.92 10.66
N ALA A 54 9.36 9.25 11.57
CA ALA A 54 8.47 8.21 12.11
C ALA A 54 7.55 7.64 11.04
N SER A 55 7.35 8.36 9.94
CA SER A 55 6.51 7.86 8.85
C SER A 55 7.02 6.53 8.30
N ARG A 56 8.34 6.31 8.32
CA ARG A 56 8.91 5.07 7.81
C ARG A 56 8.46 3.86 8.60
N VAL A 57 8.37 4.01 9.92
CA VAL A 57 7.91 2.91 10.78
C VAL A 57 6.46 2.57 10.44
N ILE A 58 5.63 3.59 10.29
CA ILE A 58 4.21 3.39 9.96
C ILE A 58 4.08 2.77 8.57
N GLU A 59 4.86 3.25 7.61
CA GLU A 59 4.84 2.69 6.26
C GLU A 59 5.17 1.20 6.27
N ARG A 60 6.19 0.80 7.02
CA ARG A 60 6.54 -0.62 7.14
C ARG A 60 5.41 -1.45 7.74
N LEU A 61 4.77 -0.92 8.75
CA LEU A 61 3.65 -1.63 9.38
C LEU A 61 2.51 -1.83 8.40
N ILE A 62 2.19 -0.78 7.64
CA ILE A 62 1.15 -0.87 6.63
C ILE A 62 1.52 -1.92 5.57
N LEU A 63 2.77 -1.88 5.11
CA LEU A 63 3.23 -2.82 4.07
C LEU A 63 3.22 -4.26 4.57
N LYS A 64 3.64 -4.50 5.79
CA LYS A 64 3.62 -5.85 6.34
C LYS A 64 2.21 -6.40 6.37
N LYS A 65 1.26 -5.58 6.79
CA LYS A 65 -0.13 -6.01 6.84
C LYS A 65 -0.70 -6.22 5.45
N LEU A 66 -0.36 -5.35 4.51
CA LEU A 66 -0.83 -5.45 3.14
C LEU A 66 -0.33 -6.73 2.48
N PHE A 67 0.97 -7.00 2.56
CA PHE A 67 1.54 -8.20 1.96
C PHE A 67 1.01 -9.46 2.61
N GLN A 68 0.81 -9.41 3.93
CA GLN A 68 0.24 -10.54 4.65
C GLN A 68 -1.16 -10.87 4.14
N ARG A 69 -1.97 -9.86 3.87
CA ARG A 69 -3.34 -10.07 3.39
C ARG A 69 -3.40 -10.64 1.99
N ILE A 70 -2.40 -10.36 1.17
CA ILE A 70 -2.36 -10.94 -0.18
C ILE A 70 -1.59 -12.25 -0.23
N GLY A 71 -1.21 -12.78 0.94
CA GLY A 71 -0.54 -14.07 1.01
C GLY A 71 0.93 -14.04 0.64
N SER A 72 1.56 -12.89 0.71
CA SER A 72 2.98 -12.73 0.39
C SER A 72 3.76 -12.28 1.61
N THR A 73 5.08 -12.43 1.54
CA THR A 73 5.98 -11.95 2.58
C THR A 73 6.56 -10.61 2.16
N PHE A 74 6.47 -9.63 3.05
CA PHE A 74 7.08 -8.33 2.79
C PHE A 74 8.58 -8.43 2.97
N ARG A 75 9.33 -7.94 1.99
CA ARG A 75 10.79 -7.84 2.05
C ARG A 75 11.20 -6.45 1.65
N GLU A 76 12.14 -5.87 2.39
CA GLU A 76 12.66 -4.56 2.04
C GLU A 76 13.62 -4.71 0.86
N ILE A 77 13.41 -3.86 -0.14
CA ILE A 77 14.25 -3.83 -1.33
C ILE A 77 14.97 -2.50 -1.34
N PRO A 78 16.32 -2.49 -1.45
CA PRO A 78 17.06 -1.22 -1.48
C PRO A 78 16.53 -0.30 -2.59
N ASP A 79 16.45 0.98 -2.27
CA ASP A 79 16.03 2.04 -3.20
C ASP A 79 14.57 1.99 -3.61
N SER A 80 13.75 1.16 -2.95
CA SER A 80 12.31 1.13 -3.22
C SER A 80 11.57 2.01 -2.23
N GLU A 81 10.57 2.71 -2.72
CA GLU A 81 9.73 3.59 -1.93
C GLU A 81 8.44 2.91 -1.53
N PHE A 82 7.74 3.49 -0.55
CA PHE A 82 6.45 2.97 -0.11
C PHE A 82 5.50 2.75 -1.29
N THR A 83 5.42 3.72 -2.18
CA THR A 83 4.55 3.63 -3.35
C THR A 83 4.89 2.44 -4.23
N ASP A 84 6.18 2.17 -4.41
CA ASP A 84 6.62 1.03 -5.23
C ASP A 84 6.11 -0.29 -4.66
N TYR A 85 6.17 -0.43 -3.34
CA TYR A 85 5.68 -1.65 -2.69
C TYR A 85 4.17 -1.79 -2.83
N VAL A 86 3.44 -0.69 -2.71
CA VAL A 86 1.99 -0.73 -2.83
C VAL A 86 1.58 -1.12 -4.24
N ILE A 87 2.27 -0.56 -5.24
CA ILE A 87 2.01 -0.92 -6.64
C ILE A 87 2.27 -2.40 -6.87
N ASP A 88 3.38 -2.90 -6.33
CA ASP A 88 3.71 -4.31 -6.46
C ASP A 88 2.65 -5.20 -5.79
N ALA A 89 2.19 -4.81 -4.61
CA ALA A 89 1.17 -5.56 -3.91
C ALA A 89 -0.14 -5.60 -4.69
N LYS A 90 -0.53 -4.47 -5.26
CA LYS A 90 -1.74 -4.41 -6.07
C LYS A 90 -1.64 -5.33 -7.29
N ARG A 91 -0.47 -5.31 -7.93
CA ARG A 91 -0.24 -6.17 -9.09
C ARG A 91 -0.33 -7.64 -8.72
N ARG A 92 0.28 -8.02 -7.59
CA ARG A 92 0.23 -9.41 -7.13
C ARG A 92 -1.19 -9.84 -6.82
N PHE A 93 -1.96 -8.96 -6.22
CA PHE A 93 -3.35 -9.24 -5.89
C PHE A 93 -4.17 -9.45 -7.17
N GLU A 94 -3.99 -8.59 -8.15
CA GLU A 94 -4.72 -8.68 -9.42
C GLU A 94 -4.36 -9.95 -10.17
N ILE A 95 -3.08 -10.30 -10.20
CA ILE A 95 -2.64 -11.54 -10.84
C ILE A 95 -3.27 -12.74 -10.16
N GLY A 96 -3.30 -12.74 -8.83
CA GLY A 96 -3.93 -13.81 -8.09
C GLY A 96 -5.40 -13.95 -8.41
N SER A 97 -6.12 -12.84 -8.50
CA SER A 97 -7.53 -12.83 -8.86
C SER A 97 -7.75 -13.33 -10.28
N THR A 98 -6.90 -12.88 -11.20
CA THR A 98 -6.98 -13.27 -12.60
C THR A 98 -6.73 -14.76 -12.76
N LYS A 99 -5.82 -15.29 -11.99
CA LYS A 99 -5.50 -16.72 -12.05
C LYS A 99 -6.71 -17.58 -11.77
N HIS A 100 -7.57 -17.16 -10.89
CA HIS A 100 -8.76 -17.94 -10.57
C HIS A 100 -9.73 -18.03 -11.72
N SER A 101 -9.80 -16.98 -12.51
CA SER A 101 -10.77 -16.93 -13.60
C SER A 101 -10.15 -17.35 -14.92
N ASP A 102 -8.81 -17.36 -15.04
CA ASP A 102 -8.12 -17.61 -16.31
C ASP A 102 -7.14 -18.74 -16.16
N PRO A 103 -7.53 -19.92 -16.57
CA PRO A 103 -6.60 -21.02 -16.60
C PRO A 103 -5.57 -20.89 -17.67
N LEU A 104 -5.23 -20.02 -18.68
CA LEU A 104 -4.32 -19.72 -19.67
C LEU A 104 -3.42 -18.76 -19.70
N GLU A 105 -3.40 -18.48 -19.57
CA GLU A 105 -2.61 -17.76 -19.85
C GLU A 105 -1.92 -17.35 -19.92
N GLY A 106 -1.81 -17.53 -19.94
CA GLY A 106 -1.13 -17.25 -20.36
C GLY A 106 -0.46 -16.77 -20.32
N ILE A 107 -0.36 -17.29 -20.62
CA ILE A 107 0.21 -17.01 -21.10
C ILE A 107 0.82 -16.17 -21.01
N ARG A 108 0.90 -16.37 -21.24
CA ARG A 108 1.49 -15.80 -21.63
C ARG A 108 2.14 -15.24 -21.36
N SER A 109 2.16 -15.47 -21.46
CA SER A 109 2.74 -15.18 -21.67
C SER A 109 3.38 -14.77 -21.51
N LYS A 110 3.59 -15.01 -21.74
CA LYS A 110 4.16 -14.88 -22.06
C LYS A 110 4.76 -14.31 -21.98
N LYS A 111 4.87 -14.41 -22.09
CA LYS A 111 5.31 -14.18 -22.32
C LYS A 111 5.79 -13.69 -21.93
N GLY A 112 5.78 -13.80 -21.70
CA GLY A 112 5.99 -13.71 -21.74
C GLY A 112 6.33 -13.51 -21.10
N GLN A 113 6.41 -13.74 -21.13
CA GLN A 113 6.40 -13.93 -21.01
C GLN A 113 6.47 -14.05 -20.40
N VAL A 114 6.53 -14.28 -20.40
CA VAL A 114 6.36 -14.70 -20.29
C VAL A 114 6.47 -14.87 -19.81
N PRO A 115 6.61 -15.19 -19.64
CA PRO A 115 6.54 -15.48 -19.50
C PRO A 115 6.58 -15.41 -18.98
N SER A 116 6.72 -15.63 -18.87
CA SER A 116 6.55 -15.71 -18.84
C SER A 116 6.57 -15.57 -18.69
#